data_db9a5812ba006134f365fa4caf40f5fa
#
_entry.id   db9a5812ba006134f365fa4caf40f5fa
#
_cell.length_a   1.000
_cell.length_b   1.000
_cell.length_c   1.000
_cell.angle_alpha   90.00
_cell.angle_beta   90.00
_cell.angle_gamma   90.00
#
_symmetry.space_group_name_H-M   'P 1'
#
loop_
_entity.id
_entity.type
_entity.pdbx_description
1 polymer ?
#
loop_
_entity_poly.entity_id
_entity_poly.type
_entity_poly.pdbx_seq_one_letter_code
_entity_poly.pdbx_strand_id
1 'polypeptide(L)'
;AKPPQAARTAATRTKVAIAPVIGAPENVASQLTTQLTTALASKGVGVVPAGQSGDYTLRGYVVAARERVGTKVSYIWDVTDPKGKRVNRITGEEVVRGSNGRDPWAAISPAVISSIVAKTSSSLGNWLPARGPGAQPASPAVASNSATTPKPQPRQTSAPTRTASIGNATTTGSIPRSGLLAISPTVTGAPGDGSKSLSRALRRELNKGGVRLTGAPNPRAFNINGKVALGAAKSGKQSIQIDWVVTDANGTNVGTVTQKNEIPAGSLNGAWGQTADAAAAAAAQGIVRLMRQNATATN
;
A
#
# COMPACT_ATOMS: atom_id res chain seq x y z
N ALA A 1 12.54 -47.56 39.95
CA ALA A 1 11.75 -46.35 39.81
C ALA A 1 12.33 -45.55 38.63
N LYS A 2 11.54 -45.43 37.54
CA LYS A 2 11.86 -44.65 36.34
C LYS A 2 11.52 -43.19 36.60
N PRO A 3 12.41 -42.21 36.39
CA PRO A 3 12.09 -40.82 36.63
C PRO A 3 11.02 -40.35 35.63
N PRO A 4 10.10 -39.42 36.03
CA PRO A 4 9.08 -38.92 35.13
C PRO A 4 9.72 -38.09 34.03
N GLN A 5 9.43 -38.47 32.80
CA GLN A 5 9.83 -37.77 31.59
C GLN A 5 9.04 -36.42 31.57
N ALA A 6 9.74 -35.32 31.86
CA ALA A 6 9.19 -34.00 31.77
C ALA A 6 8.58 -33.79 30.38
N ALA A 7 7.28 -33.62 30.32
CA ALA A 7 6.57 -33.21 29.12
C ALA A 7 7.18 -31.92 28.64
N ARG A 8 7.94 -31.95 27.55
CA ARG A 8 8.34 -30.76 26.81
C ARG A 8 7.05 -30.10 26.36
N THR A 9 6.69 -29.02 27.02
CA THR A 9 5.66 -28.11 26.55
C THR A 9 6.02 -27.69 25.11
N ALA A 10 5.29 -28.23 24.15
CA ALA A 10 5.44 -27.84 22.77
C ALA A 10 5.19 -26.32 22.72
N ALA A 11 6.25 -25.56 22.46
CA ALA A 11 6.14 -24.12 22.27
C ALA A 11 5.08 -23.88 21.20
N THR A 12 3.98 -23.25 21.58
CA THR A 12 2.84 -22.99 20.70
C THR A 12 3.33 -22.08 19.59
N ARG A 13 3.56 -22.65 18.40
CA ARG A 13 4.01 -21.88 17.23
C ARG A 13 2.95 -20.83 16.90
N THR A 14 3.36 -19.58 16.75
CA THR A 14 2.47 -18.52 16.28
C THR A 14 1.82 -18.91 14.96
N LYS A 15 0.50 -18.86 14.91
CA LYS A 15 -0.31 -19.24 13.74
C LYS A 15 -0.66 -17.99 12.94
N VAL A 16 -0.37 -18.00 11.65
CA VAL A 16 -0.68 -16.92 10.72
C VAL A 16 -1.62 -17.44 9.64
N ALA A 17 -2.80 -16.82 9.51
CA ALA A 17 -3.70 -17.05 8.39
C ALA A 17 -3.30 -16.15 7.23
N ILE A 18 -3.15 -16.69 6.01
CA ILE A 18 -2.87 -15.89 4.82
C ILE A 18 -4.20 -15.66 4.10
N ALA A 19 -4.67 -14.41 4.07
CA ALA A 19 -5.84 -14.02 3.31
C ALA A 19 -5.53 -13.98 1.80
N PRO A 20 -6.53 -14.11 0.92
CA PRO A 20 -6.33 -13.98 -0.52
C PRO A 20 -5.61 -12.67 -0.89
N VAL A 21 -4.65 -12.77 -1.80
CA VAL A 21 -3.88 -11.60 -2.29
C VAL A 21 -4.78 -10.77 -3.20
N ILE A 22 -4.81 -9.47 -2.96
CA ILE A 22 -5.65 -8.51 -3.68
C ILE A 22 -4.81 -7.73 -4.69
N GLY A 23 -5.34 -7.55 -5.91
CA GLY A 23 -4.74 -6.71 -6.94
C GLY A 23 -3.83 -7.43 -7.92
N ALA A 24 -3.44 -8.67 -7.67
CA ALA A 24 -2.69 -9.52 -8.59
C ALA A 24 -3.61 -10.49 -9.36
N PRO A 25 -3.26 -10.89 -10.61
CA PRO A 25 -3.91 -11.99 -11.29
C PRO A 25 -3.84 -13.27 -10.48
N GLU A 26 -4.81 -14.17 -10.67
CA GLU A 26 -4.94 -15.41 -9.87
C GLU A 26 -3.68 -16.28 -9.88
N ASN A 27 -3.04 -16.44 -11.04
CA ASN A 27 -1.80 -17.20 -11.16
C ASN A 27 -0.65 -16.61 -10.32
N VAL A 28 -0.54 -15.28 -10.24
CA VAL A 28 0.46 -14.59 -9.42
C VAL A 28 0.07 -14.66 -7.95
N ALA A 29 -1.20 -14.43 -7.63
CA ALA A 29 -1.73 -14.49 -6.27
C ALA A 29 -1.54 -15.87 -5.63
N SER A 30 -1.86 -16.94 -6.39
CA SER A 30 -1.69 -18.33 -5.95
C SER A 30 -0.21 -18.68 -5.72
N GLN A 31 0.68 -18.27 -6.62
CA GLN A 31 2.11 -18.51 -6.46
C GLN A 31 2.68 -17.76 -5.22
N LEU A 32 2.29 -16.50 -5.03
CA LEU A 32 2.68 -15.73 -3.83
C LEU A 32 2.21 -16.41 -2.55
N THR A 33 0.95 -16.85 -2.51
CA THR A 33 0.38 -17.51 -1.33
C THR A 33 1.09 -18.83 -1.04
N THR A 34 1.28 -19.68 -2.05
CA THR A 34 1.94 -20.99 -1.92
C THR A 34 3.38 -20.85 -1.45
N GLN A 35 4.18 -20.01 -2.13
CA GLN A 35 5.57 -19.81 -1.78
C GLN A 35 5.73 -19.13 -0.41
N LEU A 36 4.85 -18.20 -0.05
CA LEU A 36 4.87 -17.54 1.25
C LEU A 36 4.52 -18.52 2.38
N THR A 37 3.54 -19.39 2.16
CA THR A 37 3.20 -20.49 3.09
C THR A 37 4.42 -21.36 3.36
N THR A 38 5.10 -21.83 2.32
CA THR A 38 6.32 -22.64 2.44
C THR A 38 7.45 -21.89 3.15
N ALA A 39 7.68 -20.62 2.78
CA ALA A 39 8.73 -19.81 3.37
C ALA A 39 8.48 -19.46 4.85
N LEU A 40 7.24 -19.30 5.27
CA LEU A 40 6.89 -19.09 6.68
C LEU A 40 6.98 -20.38 7.49
N ALA A 41 6.53 -21.50 6.92
CA ALA A 41 6.64 -22.80 7.55
C ALA A 41 8.12 -23.18 7.81
N SER A 42 9.03 -22.90 6.86
CA SER A 42 10.48 -23.14 7.02
C SER A 42 11.11 -22.28 8.12
N LYS A 43 10.50 -21.14 8.45
CA LYS A 43 10.90 -20.26 9.57
C LYS A 43 10.22 -20.62 10.90
N GLY A 44 9.50 -21.74 10.96
CA GLY A 44 8.83 -22.22 12.18
C GLY A 44 7.50 -21.51 12.49
N VAL A 45 6.97 -20.73 11.57
CA VAL A 45 5.65 -20.09 11.70
C VAL A 45 4.57 -21.08 11.28
N GLY A 46 3.56 -21.29 12.12
CA GLY A 46 2.39 -22.09 11.75
C GLY A 46 1.53 -21.33 10.75
N VAL A 47 1.31 -21.88 9.55
CA VAL A 47 0.39 -21.28 8.58
C VAL A 47 -0.92 -22.04 8.59
N VAL A 48 -2.04 -21.31 8.72
CA VAL A 48 -3.37 -21.89 8.65
C VAL A 48 -4.09 -21.42 7.37
N PRO A 49 -4.98 -22.25 6.81
CA PRO A 49 -5.76 -21.89 5.63
C PRO A 49 -6.56 -20.59 5.82
N ALA A 50 -6.84 -19.90 4.73
CA ALA A 50 -7.71 -18.74 4.72
C ALA A 50 -9.11 -19.12 5.29
N GLY A 51 -9.63 -18.28 6.18
CA GLY A 51 -10.90 -18.53 6.88
C GLY A 51 -10.78 -19.29 8.20
N GLN A 52 -9.63 -19.89 8.51
CA GLN A 52 -9.35 -20.42 9.84
C GLN A 52 -8.75 -19.36 10.76
N SER A 53 -9.03 -19.48 12.06
CA SER A 53 -8.51 -18.54 13.06
C SER A 53 -7.03 -18.79 13.32
N GLY A 54 -6.21 -17.77 13.07
CA GLY A 54 -4.82 -17.69 13.49
C GLY A 54 -4.63 -16.62 14.55
N ASP A 55 -3.45 -16.56 15.16
CA ASP A 55 -3.06 -15.47 16.06
C ASP A 55 -2.95 -14.15 15.29
N TYR A 56 -2.65 -14.23 13.98
CA TYR A 56 -2.60 -13.11 13.07
C TYR A 56 -3.17 -13.48 11.71
N THR A 57 -3.68 -12.47 10.99
CA THR A 57 -4.04 -12.59 9.57
C THR A 57 -3.12 -11.70 8.75
N LEU A 58 -2.48 -12.29 7.74
CA LEU A 58 -1.63 -11.61 6.76
C LEU A 58 -2.46 -11.37 5.49
N ARG A 59 -2.69 -10.11 5.14
CA ARG A 59 -3.42 -9.70 3.95
C ARG A 59 -2.50 -8.98 2.99
N GLY A 60 -2.37 -9.51 1.77
CA GLY A 60 -1.52 -8.97 0.71
C GLY A 60 -2.27 -8.09 -0.27
N TYR A 61 -1.65 -6.98 -0.64
CA TYR A 61 -2.08 -6.10 -1.73
C TYR A 61 -0.90 -5.95 -2.67
N VAL A 62 -1.09 -6.27 -3.95
CA VAL A 62 -0.03 -6.22 -4.96
C VAL A 62 -0.52 -5.47 -6.17
N VAL A 63 0.28 -4.57 -6.68
CA VAL A 63 0.00 -3.80 -7.90
C VAL A 63 1.21 -3.81 -8.81
N ALA A 64 0.96 -3.89 -10.11
CA ALA A 64 1.98 -3.72 -11.12
C ALA A 64 1.75 -2.39 -11.86
N ALA A 65 2.78 -1.58 -11.96
CA ALA A 65 2.75 -0.31 -12.66
C ALA A 65 3.81 -0.30 -13.76
N ARG A 66 3.42 0.15 -14.95
CA ARG A 66 4.37 0.37 -16.04
C ARG A 66 5.03 1.73 -15.85
N GLU A 67 6.35 1.73 -15.85
CA GLU A 67 7.20 2.91 -15.76
C GLU A 67 8.10 3.03 -17.00
N ARG A 68 8.80 4.15 -17.14
CA ARG A 68 9.72 4.39 -18.28
C ARG A 68 10.81 3.33 -18.43
N VAL A 69 11.26 2.76 -17.32
CA VAL A 69 12.39 1.81 -17.30
C VAL A 69 11.93 0.35 -17.22
N GLY A 70 10.63 0.09 -17.25
CA GLY A 70 10.08 -1.26 -17.16
C GLY A 70 8.82 -1.36 -16.32
N THR A 71 8.61 -2.50 -15.68
CA THR A 71 7.49 -2.73 -14.78
C THR A 71 7.94 -2.72 -13.34
N LYS A 72 7.23 -1.97 -12.49
CA LYS A 72 7.39 -1.99 -11.05
C LYS A 72 6.23 -2.72 -10.40
N VAL A 73 6.56 -3.63 -9.50
CA VAL A 73 5.62 -4.33 -8.63
C VAL A 73 5.74 -3.77 -7.23
N SER A 74 4.68 -3.17 -6.73
CA SER A 74 4.60 -2.70 -5.35
C SER A 74 3.70 -3.60 -4.55
N TYR A 75 4.08 -3.92 -3.32
CA TYR A 75 3.29 -4.78 -2.45
C TYR A 75 3.22 -4.25 -1.02
N ILE A 76 2.08 -4.55 -0.39
CA ILE A 76 1.81 -4.28 1.01
C ILE A 76 1.28 -5.55 1.63
N TRP A 77 1.78 -5.88 2.80
CA TRP A 77 1.22 -6.92 3.65
C TRP A 77 0.81 -6.32 4.97
N ASP A 78 -0.49 -6.31 5.24
CA ASP A 78 -1.05 -5.92 6.53
C ASP A 78 -1.17 -7.15 7.42
N VAL A 79 -0.59 -7.06 8.61
CA VAL A 79 -0.76 -8.05 9.68
C VAL A 79 -1.82 -7.52 10.63
N THR A 80 -2.90 -8.26 10.78
CA THR A 80 -3.99 -7.92 11.71
C THR A 80 -4.09 -8.93 12.82
N ASP A 81 -4.49 -8.48 14.00
CA ASP A 81 -4.86 -9.34 15.12
C ASP A 81 -6.24 -10.00 14.91
N PRO A 82 -6.69 -10.92 15.78
CA PRO A 82 -8.01 -11.54 15.66
C PRO A 82 -9.19 -10.56 15.74
N LYS A 83 -8.97 -9.36 16.28
CA LYS A 83 -9.96 -8.28 16.33
C LYS A 83 -10.00 -7.44 15.05
N GLY A 84 -9.17 -7.78 14.04
CA GLY A 84 -9.08 -7.05 12.78
C GLY A 84 -8.24 -5.77 12.85
N LYS A 85 -7.62 -5.46 14.00
CA LYS A 85 -6.74 -4.30 14.14
C LYS A 85 -5.39 -4.59 13.49
N ARG A 86 -4.91 -3.67 12.63
CA ARG A 86 -3.58 -3.80 12.03
C ARG A 86 -2.51 -3.58 13.07
N VAL A 87 -1.67 -4.58 13.27
CA VAL A 87 -0.57 -4.60 14.25
C VAL A 87 0.80 -4.46 13.61
N ASN A 88 0.90 -4.75 12.29
CA ASN A 88 2.12 -4.51 11.52
C ASN A 88 1.78 -4.28 10.04
N ARG A 89 2.71 -3.65 9.31
CA ARG A 89 2.65 -3.48 7.86
C ARG A 89 4.04 -3.66 7.27
N ILE A 90 4.14 -4.52 6.27
CA ILE A 90 5.34 -4.76 5.48
C ILE A 90 5.08 -4.20 4.09
N THR A 91 5.98 -3.35 3.60
CA THR A 91 5.89 -2.77 2.26
C THR A 91 7.17 -3.05 1.49
N GLY A 92 7.05 -3.20 0.19
CA GLY A 92 8.21 -3.36 -0.66
C GLY A 92 7.89 -3.19 -2.13
N GLU A 93 8.93 -3.27 -2.94
CA GLU A 93 8.84 -3.14 -4.38
C GLU A 93 9.90 -3.96 -5.09
N GLU A 94 9.56 -4.39 -6.31
CA GLU A 94 10.47 -5.01 -7.26
C GLU A 94 10.39 -4.27 -8.59
N VAL A 95 11.52 -4.12 -9.26
CA VAL A 95 11.59 -3.46 -10.58
C VAL A 95 12.09 -4.46 -11.61
N VAL A 96 11.26 -4.74 -12.61
CA VAL A 96 11.60 -5.56 -13.78
C VAL A 96 11.95 -4.64 -14.93
N ARG A 97 13.24 -4.50 -15.19
CA ARG A 97 13.75 -3.61 -16.26
C ARG A 97 13.47 -4.22 -17.65
N GLY A 98 13.29 -3.35 -18.64
CA GLY A 98 13.21 -3.75 -20.05
C GLY A 98 11.86 -4.41 -20.46
N SER A 99 10.88 -4.49 -19.56
CA SER A 99 9.56 -5.00 -19.90
C SER A 99 8.69 -3.92 -20.54
N ASN A 100 8.48 -4.00 -21.86
CA ASN A 100 7.73 -3.00 -22.62
C ASN A 100 6.33 -3.48 -23.04
N GLY A 101 5.85 -4.61 -22.50
CA GLY A 101 4.53 -5.17 -22.79
C GLY A 101 3.38 -4.26 -22.36
N ARG A 102 2.23 -4.38 -23.00
CA ARG A 102 1.00 -3.65 -22.62
C ARG A 102 0.48 -4.07 -21.26
N ASP A 103 0.65 -5.32 -20.89
CA ASP A 103 0.25 -5.87 -19.59
C ASP A 103 1.46 -5.89 -18.65
N PRO A 104 1.48 -5.07 -17.60
CA PRO A 104 2.58 -5.05 -16.63
C PRO A 104 2.72 -6.39 -15.88
N TRP A 105 1.65 -7.18 -15.77
CA TRP A 105 1.67 -8.48 -15.10
C TRP A 105 2.42 -9.56 -15.90
N ALA A 106 2.50 -9.43 -17.23
CA ALA A 106 3.26 -10.35 -18.07
C ALA A 106 4.78 -10.33 -17.78
N ALA A 107 5.27 -9.29 -17.13
CA ALA A 107 6.67 -9.15 -16.73
C ALA A 107 7.00 -9.86 -15.40
N ILE A 108 6.01 -10.36 -14.67
CA ILE A 108 6.22 -10.95 -13.34
C ILE A 108 6.66 -12.40 -13.50
N SER A 109 7.97 -12.60 -13.45
CA SER A 109 8.59 -13.92 -13.48
C SER A 109 8.54 -14.61 -12.10
N PRO A 110 8.73 -15.94 -12.03
CA PRO A 110 8.88 -16.66 -10.76
C PRO A 110 9.99 -16.08 -9.86
N ALA A 111 11.05 -15.53 -10.44
CA ALA A 111 12.14 -14.91 -9.68
C ALA A 111 11.68 -13.65 -8.93
N VAL A 112 10.83 -12.83 -9.55
CA VAL A 112 10.22 -11.67 -8.90
C VAL A 112 9.32 -12.10 -7.74
N ILE A 113 8.50 -13.13 -7.94
CA ILE A 113 7.64 -13.70 -6.89
C ILE A 113 8.50 -14.19 -5.72
N SER A 114 9.56 -14.96 -5.99
CA SER A 114 10.47 -15.46 -4.96
C SER A 114 11.17 -14.33 -4.19
N SER A 115 11.54 -13.23 -4.85
CA SER A 115 12.12 -12.05 -4.18
C SER A 115 11.11 -11.41 -3.22
N ILE A 116 9.86 -11.20 -3.67
CA ILE A 116 8.78 -10.67 -2.81
C ILE A 116 8.56 -11.57 -1.60
N VAL A 117 8.48 -12.88 -1.80
CA VAL A 117 8.28 -13.87 -0.75
C VAL A 117 9.43 -13.87 0.25
N ALA A 118 10.68 -13.86 -0.21
CA ALA A 118 11.87 -13.83 0.64
C ALA A 118 11.90 -12.59 1.54
N LYS A 119 11.66 -11.41 0.96
CA LYS A 119 11.61 -10.14 1.70
C LYS A 119 10.46 -10.12 2.71
N THR A 120 9.28 -10.56 2.29
CA THR A 120 8.08 -10.59 3.15
C THR A 120 8.24 -11.57 4.31
N SER A 121 8.67 -12.81 4.02
CA SER A 121 8.84 -13.84 5.04
C SER A 121 9.95 -13.49 6.04
N SER A 122 11.02 -12.83 5.59
CA SER A 122 12.09 -12.35 6.48
C SER A 122 11.59 -11.22 7.39
N SER A 123 10.90 -10.23 6.84
CA SER A 123 10.34 -9.13 7.63
C SER A 123 9.31 -9.62 8.65
N LEU A 124 8.46 -10.55 8.25
CA LEU A 124 7.46 -11.14 9.15
C LEU A 124 8.12 -12.01 10.22
N GLY A 125 9.09 -12.86 9.84
CA GLY A 125 9.83 -13.71 10.76
C GLY A 125 10.60 -12.92 11.82
N ASN A 126 11.21 -11.81 11.44
CA ASN A 126 11.92 -10.92 12.38
C ASN A 126 10.94 -10.20 13.34
N TRP A 127 9.72 -9.97 12.92
CA TRP A 127 8.71 -9.32 13.75
C TRP A 127 8.01 -10.31 14.70
N LEU A 128 7.71 -11.53 14.25
CA LEU A 128 6.96 -12.52 15.03
C LEU A 128 7.68 -13.02 16.31
N PRO A 129 8.98 -13.33 16.34
CA PRO A 129 9.68 -13.81 17.53
C PRO A 129 9.79 -12.77 18.65
N ALA A 130 9.71 -11.48 18.34
CA ALA A 130 9.73 -10.41 19.34
C ALA A 130 8.44 -10.35 20.17
N ARG A 131 7.45 -11.18 19.83
CA ARG A 131 6.13 -11.20 20.50
C ARG A 131 5.77 -12.62 20.91
N GLY A 132 6.29 -13.04 22.06
CA GLY A 132 5.69 -14.15 22.79
C GLY A 132 4.23 -13.84 23.15
N PRO A 133 3.39 -14.87 23.45
CA PRO A 133 2.02 -14.66 23.86
C PRO A 133 2.00 -13.75 25.12
N GLY A 134 1.50 -12.52 24.95
CA GLY A 134 1.40 -11.53 26.04
C GLY A 134 2.18 -10.21 25.85
N ALA A 135 2.98 -10.05 24.81
CA ALA A 135 3.69 -8.80 24.56
C ALA A 135 2.77 -7.75 23.92
N GLN A 136 2.61 -6.65 24.64
CA GLN A 136 1.86 -5.46 24.20
C GLN A 136 2.45 -4.85 22.92
N PRO A 137 1.64 -4.30 21.99
CA PRO A 137 2.14 -3.74 20.75
C PRO A 137 3.13 -2.61 21.02
N ALA A 138 4.39 -2.82 20.62
CA ALA A 138 5.33 -1.72 20.51
C ALA A 138 4.81 -0.77 19.42
N SER A 139 4.56 0.47 19.76
CA SER A 139 4.31 1.55 18.82
C SER A 139 5.45 1.62 17.80
N PRO A 140 5.20 1.97 16.53
CA PRO A 140 6.26 2.10 15.55
C PRO A 140 7.26 3.13 16.07
N ALA A 141 8.51 2.69 16.25
CA ALA A 141 9.62 3.57 16.57
C ALA A 141 9.81 4.52 15.38
N VAL A 142 9.37 5.76 15.53
CA VAL A 142 9.89 6.87 14.75
C VAL A 142 11.36 7.00 15.14
N ALA A 143 12.26 6.82 14.19
CA ALA A 143 13.69 7.09 14.38
C ALA A 143 13.84 8.58 14.73
N SER A 144 13.91 8.90 16.00
CA SER A 144 14.31 10.22 16.46
C SER A 144 15.84 10.28 16.41
N ASN A 145 16.34 11.02 15.44
CA ASN A 145 17.71 11.50 15.48
C ASN A 145 17.85 12.43 16.69
N SER A 146 18.44 11.92 17.75
CA SER A 146 18.84 12.71 18.89
C SER A 146 20.05 13.56 18.51
N ALA A 147 19.81 14.77 18.06
CA ALA A 147 20.82 15.81 18.08
C ALA A 147 20.90 16.38 19.49
N THR A 148 22.06 16.24 20.09
CA THR A 148 22.45 16.76 21.40
C THR A 148 22.32 18.29 21.42
N THR A 149 21.44 18.80 22.29
CA THR A 149 21.26 20.22 22.50
C THR A 149 22.13 20.66 23.68
N PRO A 150 22.99 21.69 23.56
CA PRO A 150 23.63 22.32 24.70
C PRO A 150 22.63 23.24 25.43
N LYS A 151 22.71 23.19 26.74
CA LYS A 151 21.94 23.95 27.74
C LYS A 151 22.15 25.48 27.58
N PRO A 152 21.11 26.31 27.57
CA PRO A 152 21.26 27.74 27.61
C PRO A 152 21.36 28.24 29.06
N GLN A 153 22.36 29.10 29.31
CA GLN A 153 22.52 29.88 30.56
C GLN A 153 21.87 31.27 30.38
N PRO A 154 21.26 31.86 31.39
CA PRO A 154 20.50 33.10 31.23
C PRO A 154 21.42 34.34 31.29
N ARG A 155 21.19 35.32 30.42
CA ARG A 155 21.68 36.67 30.60
C ARG A 155 20.61 37.71 30.31
N GLN A 156 20.51 38.65 31.22
CA GLN A 156 19.52 39.69 31.37
C GLN A 156 19.71 40.90 30.42
N THR A 157 18.57 41.54 30.21
CA THR A 157 18.30 42.98 30.04
C THR A 157 18.93 43.77 28.89
N SER A 158 18.09 44.35 28.06
CA SER A 158 17.79 45.77 27.98
C SER A 158 16.89 46.07 26.76
N ALA A 159 15.75 46.70 26.99
CA ALA A 159 15.00 47.38 25.93
C ALA A 159 15.70 48.72 25.57
N PRO A 160 15.48 49.24 24.37
CA PRO A 160 14.55 50.38 24.28
C PRO A 160 13.60 50.32 23.05
N THR A 161 12.45 50.85 23.34
CA THR A 161 11.37 51.31 22.48
C THR A 161 11.85 52.13 21.29
N ARG A 162 11.35 51.82 20.05
CA ARG A 162 11.07 52.83 19.03
C ARG A 162 9.92 52.44 18.12
N THR A 163 9.05 53.38 18.02
CA THR A 163 7.76 53.56 17.36
C THR A 163 7.79 53.37 15.86
N ALA A 164 6.74 52.74 15.34
CA ALA A 164 5.98 52.95 14.10
C ALA A 164 6.73 52.99 12.76
N SER A 165 6.35 52.08 11.89
CA SER A 165 5.90 52.45 10.56
C SER A 165 4.97 51.38 10.01
N ILE A 166 3.76 51.78 9.62
CA ILE A 166 2.75 50.99 8.94
C ILE A 166 3.27 50.81 7.50
N GLY A 167 3.74 49.65 7.18
CA GLY A 167 4.01 49.21 5.83
C GLY A 167 3.19 47.96 5.58
N ASN A 168 2.23 48.05 4.65
CA ASN A 168 1.51 46.92 4.08
C ASN A 168 2.52 45.88 3.55
N ALA A 169 2.97 44.99 4.40
CA ALA A 169 3.62 43.75 3.96
C ALA A 169 2.50 42.76 3.62
N THR A 170 2.17 42.68 2.36
CA THR A 170 1.50 41.53 1.78
C THR A 170 2.39 40.33 2.11
N THR A 171 2.06 39.61 3.17
CA THR A 171 2.63 38.31 3.47
C THR A 171 2.18 37.34 2.37
N THR A 172 2.94 37.32 1.27
CA THR A 172 2.96 36.17 0.40
C THR A 172 3.49 35.01 1.23
N GLY A 173 2.58 34.33 1.91
CA GLY A 173 2.86 33.06 2.55
C GLY A 173 3.54 32.16 1.52
N SER A 174 4.80 31.86 1.74
CA SER A 174 5.52 30.86 0.99
C SER A 174 4.77 29.56 1.14
N ILE A 175 3.95 29.22 0.16
CA ILE A 175 3.32 27.91 0.03
C ILE A 175 4.49 26.92 -0.07
N PRO A 176 4.60 25.90 0.80
CA PRO A 176 5.61 24.87 0.62
C PRO A 176 5.45 24.27 -0.77
N ARG A 177 6.47 24.38 -1.62
CA ARG A 177 6.47 23.93 -3.03
C ARG A 177 6.49 22.43 -3.22
N SER A 178 6.08 21.63 -2.24
CA SER A 178 6.32 20.19 -2.26
C SER A 178 5.08 19.33 -2.16
N GLY A 179 3.90 19.80 -2.46
CA GLY A 179 2.70 18.98 -2.45
C GLY A 179 2.33 18.49 -3.84
N LEU A 180 2.26 17.18 -4.05
CA LEU A 180 1.62 16.62 -5.25
C LEU A 180 0.19 17.13 -5.33
N LEU A 181 -0.23 17.61 -6.53
CA LEU A 181 -1.57 18.09 -6.79
C LEU A 181 -2.22 17.20 -7.85
N ALA A 182 -3.44 16.75 -7.61
CA ALA A 182 -4.21 15.99 -8.58
C ALA A 182 -5.66 16.49 -8.66
N ILE A 183 -6.27 16.31 -9.80
CA ILE A 183 -7.71 16.44 -9.94
C ILE A 183 -8.38 15.25 -9.25
N SER A 184 -9.56 15.47 -8.67
CA SER A 184 -10.32 14.38 -8.04
C SER A 184 -10.51 13.22 -9.01
N PRO A 185 -10.14 11.99 -8.62
CA PRO A 185 -10.16 10.84 -9.53
C PRO A 185 -11.57 10.51 -10.00
N THR A 186 -11.68 10.14 -11.26
CA THR A 186 -12.92 9.64 -11.88
C THR A 186 -12.79 8.14 -12.14
N VAL A 187 -13.92 7.41 -12.08
CA VAL A 187 -13.97 5.97 -12.35
C VAL A 187 -15.14 5.66 -13.27
N THR A 188 -14.88 4.84 -14.29
CA THR A 188 -15.86 4.39 -15.28
C THR A 188 -15.90 2.86 -15.37
N GLY A 189 -17.01 2.31 -15.84
CA GLY A 189 -17.18 0.89 -16.12
C GLY A 189 -17.41 -0.01 -14.90
N ALA A 190 -17.44 0.55 -13.68
CA ALA A 190 -17.75 -0.22 -12.48
C ALA A 190 -19.25 -0.43 -12.33
N PRO A 191 -19.73 -1.68 -12.06
CA PRO A 191 -21.12 -1.94 -11.78
C PRO A 191 -21.52 -1.45 -10.38
N GLY A 192 -22.81 -1.44 -10.10
CA GLY A 192 -23.34 -1.02 -8.81
C GLY A 192 -22.93 0.40 -8.43
N ASP A 193 -22.50 0.59 -7.18
CA ASP A 193 -21.99 1.86 -6.69
C ASP A 193 -20.46 2.05 -6.90
N GLY A 194 -19.82 1.11 -7.61
CA GLY A 194 -18.37 0.99 -7.71
C GLY A 194 -17.67 2.25 -8.19
N SER A 195 -18.22 2.96 -9.17
CA SER A 195 -17.62 4.20 -9.66
C SER A 195 -17.51 5.27 -8.56
N LYS A 196 -18.56 5.41 -7.75
CA LYS A 196 -18.60 6.37 -6.62
C LYS A 196 -17.74 5.89 -5.45
N SER A 197 -17.83 4.62 -5.12
CA SER A 197 -17.11 4.03 -3.99
C SER A 197 -15.60 4.01 -4.21
N LEU A 198 -15.12 3.59 -5.41
CA LEU A 198 -13.70 3.62 -5.77
C LEU A 198 -13.14 5.05 -5.81
N SER A 199 -13.86 6.01 -6.44
CA SER A 199 -13.42 7.40 -6.48
C SER A 199 -13.29 7.99 -5.07
N ARG A 200 -14.27 7.74 -4.19
CA ARG A 200 -14.25 8.21 -2.80
C ARG A 200 -13.12 7.56 -2.00
N ALA A 201 -12.94 6.25 -2.14
CA ALA A 201 -11.88 5.51 -1.47
C ALA A 201 -10.50 5.99 -1.93
N LEU A 202 -10.29 6.13 -3.24
CA LEU A 202 -9.02 6.60 -3.78
C LEU A 202 -8.69 8.03 -3.33
N ARG A 203 -9.67 8.93 -3.27
CA ARG A 203 -9.48 10.28 -2.73
C ARG A 203 -8.96 10.25 -1.29
N ARG A 204 -9.52 9.39 -0.43
CA ARG A 204 -9.05 9.25 0.95
C ARG A 204 -7.61 8.75 1.01
N GLU A 205 -7.28 7.74 0.22
CA GLU A 205 -5.94 7.15 0.22
C GLU A 205 -4.88 8.10 -0.38
N LEU A 206 -5.21 8.84 -1.44
CA LEU A 206 -4.33 9.86 -2.01
C LEU A 206 -4.04 10.99 -1.00
N ASN A 207 -5.07 11.47 -0.30
CA ASN A 207 -4.89 12.48 0.77
C ASN A 207 -3.97 11.96 1.89
N LYS A 208 -4.13 10.70 2.33
CA LYS A 208 -3.21 10.05 3.29
C LYS A 208 -1.78 9.96 2.73
N GLY A 209 -1.63 9.79 1.42
CA GLY A 209 -0.34 9.77 0.71
C GLY A 209 0.30 11.15 0.49
N GLY A 210 -0.34 12.23 0.98
CA GLY A 210 0.16 13.60 0.86
C GLY A 210 -0.18 14.28 -0.48
N VAL A 211 -1.13 13.72 -1.26
CA VAL A 211 -1.63 14.34 -2.49
C VAL A 211 -2.77 15.30 -2.15
N ARG A 212 -2.65 16.56 -2.56
CA ARG A 212 -3.73 17.52 -2.50
C ARG A 212 -4.68 17.34 -3.69
N LEU A 213 -5.97 17.31 -3.44
CA LEU A 213 -6.97 17.13 -4.48
C LEU A 213 -7.67 18.45 -4.79
N THR A 214 -7.88 18.71 -6.07
CA THR A 214 -8.68 19.84 -6.57
C THR A 214 -9.88 19.32 -7.35
N GLY A 215 -10.98 20.08 -7.31
CA GLY A 215 -12.15 19.80 -8.14
C GLY A 215 -12.14 20.51 -9.50
N ALA A 216 -11.20 21.45 -9.69
CA ALA A 216 -11.11 22.24 -10.91
C ALA A 216 -9.84 21.91 -11.70
N PRO A 217 -9.83 22.08 -13.04
CA PRO A 217 -8.64 21.99 -13.85
C PRO A 217 -7.54 22.90 -13.33
N ASN A 218 -6.30 22.38 -13.27
CA ASN A 218 -5.15 23.12 -12.80
C ASN A 218 -3.93 22.71 -13.63
N PRO A 219 -3.13 23.65 -14.15
CA PRO A 219 -1.99 23.37 -15.03
C PRO A 219 -0.82 22.64 -14.34
N ARG A 220 -0.91 22.41 -13.04
CA ARG A 220 0.08 21.63 -12.25
C ARG A 220 -0.51 20.35 -11.66
N ALA A 221 -1.78 20.07 -11.92
CA ALA A 221 -2.45 18.91 -11.34
C ALA A 221 -2.37 17.71 -12.28
N PHE A 222 -2.07 16.56 -11.71
CA PHE A 222 -2.21 15.29 -12.41
C PHE A 222 -3.69 14.92 -12.54
N ASN A 223 -4.05 14.26 -13.65
CA ASN A 223 -5.35 13.64 -13.83
C ASN A 223 -5.23 12.14 -13.52
N ILE A 224 -6.23 11.59 -12.83
CA ILE A 224 -6.27 10.19 -12.46
C ILE A 224 -7.62 9.62 -12.90
N ASN A 225 -7.59 8.72 -13.89
CA ASN A 225 -8.78 8.10 -14.45
C ASN A 225 -8.74 6.60 -14.23
N GLY A 226 -9.76 6.06 -13.55
CA GLY A 226 -9.96 4.63 -13.32
C GLY A 226 -10.91 4.05 -14.37
N LYS A 227 -10.52 2.95 -14.97
CA LYS A 227 -11.38 2.14 -15.85
C LYS A 227 -11.52 0.75 -15.25
N VAL A 228 -12.75 0.34 -14.98
CA VAL A 228 -13.08 -0.99 -14.51
C VAL A 228 -13.59 -1.82 -15.69
N ALA A 229 -13.06 -3.02 -15.85
CA ALA A 229 -13.52 -4.01 -16.80
C ALA A 229 -13.81 -5.33 -16.08
N LEU A 230 -14.96 -5.91 -16.37
CA LEU A 230 -15.35 -7.22 -15.88
C LEU A 230 -15.27 -8.21 -17.03
N GLY A 231 -14.66 -9.37 -16.79
CA GLY A 231 -14.70 -10.49 -17.73
C GLY A 231 -16.01 -11.25 -17.67
N ALA A 232 -16.20 -12.18 -18.58
CA ALA A 232 -17.35 -13.09 -18.53
C ALA A 232 -17.31 -13.95 -17.26
N ALA A 233 -18.49 -14.22 -16.70
CA ALA A 233 -18.60 -15.15 -15.59
C ALA A 233 -18.33 -16.59 -16.07
N LYS A 234 -17.44 -17.30 -15.36
CA LYS A 234 -17.10 -18.69 -15.64
C LYS A 234 -17.03 -19.46 -14.32
N SER A 235 -17.73 -20.57 -14.23
CA SER A 235 -17.75 -21.42 -13.02
C SER A 235 -18.05 -20.65 -11.72
N GLY A 236 -19.02 -19.71 -11.77
CA GLY A 236 -19.40 -18.89 -10.62
C GLY A 236 -18.43 -17.78 -10.23
N LYS A 237 -17.36 -17.60 -10.99
CA LYS A 237 -16.35 -16.55 -10.80
C LYS A 237 -16.31 -15.60 -11.98
N GLN A 238 -15.77 -14.41 -11.77
CA GLN A 238 -15.66 -13.34 -12.74
C GLN A 238 -14.36 -12.58 -12.52
N SER A 239 -13.59 -12.38 -13.59
CA SER A 239 -12.41 -11.55 -13.52
C SER A 239 -12.78 -10.07 -13.46
N ILE A 240 -12.04 -9.31 -12.68
CA ILE A 240 -12.11 -7.85 -12.65
C ILE A 240 -10.72 -7.27 -12.93
N GLN A 241 -10.68 -6.26 -13.78
CA GLN A 241 -9.48 -5.44 -13.98
C GLN A 241 -9.81 -3.97 -13.72
N ILE A 242 -8.91 -3.29 -13.01
CA ILE A 242 -8.98 -1.85 -12.78
C ILE A 242 -7.68 -1.23 -13.28
N ASP A 243 -7.78 -0.37 -14.27
CA ASP A 243 -6.66 0.40 -14.81
C ASP A 243 -6.77 1.85 -14.35
N TRP A 244 -5.76 2.32 -13.63
CA TRP A 244 -5.65 3.71 -13.20
C TRP A 244 -4.63 4.42 -14.08
N VAL A 245 -5.10 5.20 -15.01
CA VAL A 245 -4.26 6.00 -15.90
C VAL A 245 -3.95 7.33 -15.22
N VAL A 246 -2.68 7.62 -15.09
CA VAL A 246 -2.19 8.90 -14.55
C VAL A 246 -1.62 9.72 -15.70
N THR A 247 -2.14 10.91 -15.91
CA THR A 247 -1.62 11.87 -16.89
C THR A 247 -1.18 13.14 -16.19
N ASP A 248 -0.21 13.84 -16.79
CA ASP A 248 0.17 15.18 -16.35
C ASP A 248 -0.88 16.21 -16.78
N ALA A 249 -0.64 17.48 -16.45
CA ALA A 249 -1.54 18.58 -16.80
C ALA A 249 -1.67 18.81 -18.31
N ASN A 250 -0.71 18.36 -19.12
CA ASN A 250 -0.71 18.45 -20.58
C ASN A 250 -1.42 17.24 -21.23
N GLY A 251 -1.92 16.31 -20.43
CA GLY A 251 -2.55 15.08 -20.93
C GLY A 251 -1.56 13.98 -21.29
N THR A 252 -0.25 14.18 -21.07
CA THR A 252 0.77 13.16 -21.32
C THR A 252 0.64 12.02 -20.33
N ASN A 253 0.64 10.77 -20.80
CA ASN A 253 0.55 9.60 -19.93
C ASN A 253 1.84 9.44 -19.11
N VAL A 254 1.71 9.59 -17.79
CA VAL A 254 2.77 9.40 -16.80
C VAL A 254 2.98 7.92 -16.49
N GLY A 255 1.89 7.16 -16.50
CA GLY A 255 1.89 5.73 -16.25
C GLY A 255 0.50 5.19 -15.96
N THR A 256 0.41 3.86 -15.89
CA THR A 256 -0.82 3.15 -15.58
C THR A 256 -0.58 2.15 -14.45
N VAL A 257 -1.43 2.17 -13.44
CA VAL A 257 -1.47 1.17 -12.36
C VAL A 257 -2.59 0.19 -12.68
N THR A 258 -2.26 -1.07 -12.90
CA THR A 258 -3.23 -2.12 -13.24
C THR A 258 -3.39 -3.10 -12.10
N GLN A 259 -4.63 -3.34 -11.71
CA GLN A 259 -5.04 -4.34 -10.73
C GLN A 259 -5.91 -5.37 -11.40
N LYS A 260 -5.64 -6.66 -11.16
CA LYS A 260 -6.47 -7.78 -11.63
C LYS A 260 -6.85 -8.65 -10.43
N ASN A 261 -8.07 -9.15 -10.42
CA ASN A 261 -8.54 -10.09 -9.40
C ASN A 261 -9.64 -10.99 -9.96
N GLU A 262 -9.94 -12.07 -9.28
CA GLU A 262 -11.07 -12.93 -9.53
C GLU A 262 -12.05 -12.84 -8.34
N ILE A 263 -13.31 -12.64 -8.63
CA ILE A 263 -14.37 -12.41 -7.66
C ILE A 263 -15.55 -13.34 -7.94
N PRO A 264 -16.41 -13.64 -6.96
CA PRO A 264 -17.67 -14.32 -7.24
C PRO A 264 -18.51 -13.51 -8.23
N ALA A 265 -19.09 -14.19 -9.22
CA ALA A 265 -19.91 -13.53 -10.23
C ALA A 265 -21.08 -12.76 -9.58
N GLY A 266 -21.27 -11.52 -10.02
CA GLY A 266 -22.34 -10.64 -9.52
C GLY A 266 -22.09 -10.01 -8.14
N SER A 267 -21.01 -10.36 -7.44
CA SER A 267 -20.72 -9.84 -6.10
C SER A 267 -20.54 -8.30 -6.05
N LEU A 268 -20.24 -7.68 -7.18
CA LEU A 268 -20.05 -6.22 -7.29
C LEU A 268 -21.23 -5.49 -7.93
N ASN A 269 -22.38 -6.15 -8.13
CA ASN A 269 -23.56 -5.49 -8.69
C ASN A 269 -24.24 -4.52 -7.70
N GLY A 270 -23.89 -4.59 -6.42
CA GLY A 270 -24.38 -3.71 -5.36
C GLY A 270 -23.32 -2.80 -4.80
N ALA A 271 -23.21 -2.73 -3.47
CA ALA A 271 -22.26 -1.93 -2.73
C ALA A 271 -20.86 -2.55 -2.76
N TRP A 272 -19.86 -1.74 -3.13
CA TRP A 272 -18.46 -2.17 -3.16
C TRP A 272 -17.75 -2.12 -1.80
N GLY A 273 -18.20 -1.27 -0.88
CA GLY A 273 -17.74 -1.21 0.50
C GLY A 273 -16.23 -1.43 0.68
N GLN A 274 -15.87 -2.44 1.46
CA GLN A 274 -14.46 -2.79 1.75
C GLN A 274 -13.66 -3.17 0.50
N THR A 275 -14.29 -3.68 -0.54
CA THR A 275 -13.59 -4.01 -1.80
C THR A 275 -13.06 -2.75 -2.48
N ALA A 276 -13.87 -1.67 -2.49
CA ALA A 276 -13.41 -0.38 -3.01
C ALA A 276 -12.27 0.20 -2.15
N ASP A 277 -12.34 0.08 -0.84
CA ASP A 277 -11.30 0.56 0.08
C ASP A 277 -9.98 -0.19 -0.13
N ALA A 278 -10.02 -1.51 -0.27
CA ALA A 278 -8.86 -2.35 -0.51
C ALA A 278 -8.20 -2.05 -1.88
N ALA A 279 -9.01 -1.96 -2.94
CA ALA A 279 -8.52 -1.64 -4.28
C ALA A 279 -7.88 -0.24 -4.32
N ALA A 280 -8.53 0.75 -3.70
CA ALA A 280 -8.03 2.11 -3.65
C ALA A 280 -6.72 2.24 -2.84
N ALA A 281 -6.61 1.55 -1.70
CA ALA A 281 -5.40 1.55 -0.88
C ALA A 281 -4.19 0.98 -1.66
N ALA A 282 -4.41 -0.11 -2.39
CA ALA A 282 -3.38 -0.72 -3.23
C ALA A 282 -2.99 0.20 -4.40
N ALA A 283 -3.97 0.81 -5.09
CA ALA A 283 -3.72 1.69 -6.22
C ALA A 283 -2.99 2.98 -5.81
N ALA A 284 -3.39 3.60 -4.70
CA ALA A 284 -2.87 4.90 -4.27
C ALA A 284 -1.35 4.94 -4.15
N GLN A 285 -0.73 3.85 -3.68
CA GLN A 285 0.74 3.79 -3.56
C GLN A 285 1.44 3.85 -4.91
N GLY A 286 0.96 3.07 -5.90
CA GLY A 286 1.48 3.11 -7.26
C GLY A 286 1.28 4.48 -7.90
N ILE A 287 0.09 5.07 -7.75
CA ILE A 287 -0.26 6.38 -8.30
C ILE A 287 0.62 7.49 -7.70
N VAL A 288 0.73 7.57 -6.36
CA VAL A 288 1.56 8.59 -5.69
C VAL A 288 3.02 8.50 -6.13
N ARG A 289 3.52 7.29 -6.34
CA ARG A 289 4.87 7.09 -6.82
C ARG A 289 5.05 7.59 -8.26
N LEU A 290 4.16 7.24 -9.19
CA LEU A 290 4.18 7.74 -10.56
C LEU A 290 4.20 9.26 -10.59
N MET A 291 3.37 9.90 -9.77
CA MET A 291 3.31 11.35 -9.65
C MET A 291 4.63 11.95 -9.12
N ARG A 292 5.24 11.35 -8.09
CA ARG A 292 6.53 11.81 -7.54
C ARG A 292 7.65 11.73 -8.54
N GLN A 293 7.75 10.62 -9.26
CA GLN A 293 8.79 10.41 -10.27
C GLN A 293 8.70 11.43 -11.40
N ASN A 294 7.49 11.79 -11.81
CA ASN A 294 7.29 12.78 -12.86
C ASN A 294 7.51 14.22 -12.35
N ALA A 295 7.11 14.52 -11.12
CA ALA A 295 7.35 15.84 -10.52
C ALA A 295 8.85 16.14 -10.36
N THR A 296 9.70 15.12 -10.16
CA THR A 296 11.18 15.28 -10.09
C THR A 296 11.83 15.35 -11.47
N ALA A 297 11.21 14.83 -12.52
CA ALA A 297 11.74 14.86 -13.88
C ALA A 297 11.47 16.19 -14.61
N THR A 298 10.60 17.04 -14.07
CA THR A 298 10.19 18.33 -14.68
C THR A 298 10.90 19.54 -14.02
N ASN A 299 11.76 19.33 -13.03
CA ASN A 299 12.64 20.29 -12.39
C ASN A 299 14.09 20.11 -12.90
#